data_97c53040dd2d6a7f220f3bae7be5172e
#
_entry.id   97c53040dd2d6a7f220f3bae7be5172e
#
_cell.length_a   1.000
_cell.length_b   1.000
_cell.length_c   1.000
_cell.angle_alpha   90.00
_cell.angle_beta   90.00
_cell.angle_gamma   90.00
#
_symmetry.space_group_name_H-M   'P 1'
#
loop_
_entity.id
_entity.type
_entity.pdbx_description
1 polymer ?
#
loop_
_entity_poly.entity_id
_entity_poly.type
_entity_poly.pdbx_seq_one_letter_code
_entity_poly.pdbx_strand_id
1 'polypeptide(L)'
;MHWTRRGFLRAILAGGMILPFGGSSGVSDLLLAESEGPDDQVFLEELERASFEFFWNEADPATGLVRDRAAAAGGDTRTLASIAATGFGLTALCIGHQRGYRAPAEIIQRVQTTLDFLAGEAAHHNGFFYHFLNIRDGRRAVFSEASPVDTAILLCGALTCRQYFDTPGIGTQAEQIYGRVHWPWALNGGSTFALSWRPESGFSHLRWNTYCESMMLYLLAMGSPQRPIPADCWRKIRRPWLVYDKLRFISGASPLFTHQFSHAWFDFRGQQDGYADYFANSVLACEAHRRFCRELSREFPSYGGGVWGITASDSRRGYVAWGGPPLQGPIDGTIVPAAAAGSLPFVFSDALTVLRMLKSRYGGQIWKRYGFADAFNPLVGWASRDVLGIDVGISLLMAENARTQFVWQTFMRNPEARRGMERAGFAPLRQTPALYAVNQPAALAEGKSGKLVSRVAMGTSGRT
;
A
#
# COMPACT_ATOMS: atom_id res chain seq x y z
N MET A 1 5.78 9.56 25.31
CA MET A 1 4.40 9.37 24.84
C MET A 1 4.49 8.86 23.42
N HIS A 2 4.26 7.57 23.20
CA HIS A 2 4.27 7.01 21.84
C HIS A 2 2.90 7.30 21.19
N TRP A 3 2.89 8.23 20.24
CA TRP A 3 1.74 8.46 19.37
C TRP A 3 1.68 7.31 18.36
N THR A 4 0.62 6.52 18.40
CA THR A 4 0.31 5.53 17.38
C THR A 4 -0.56 6.17 16.30
N ARG A 5 -0.64 5.57 15.10
CA ARG A 5 -1.58 5.88 14.01
C ARG A 5 -2.99 6.33 14.49
N ARG A 6 -3.37 5.99 15.69
CA ARG A 6 -4.67 6.25 16.33
C ARG A 6 -4.82 7.59 17.03
N GLY A 7 -3.75 8.15 17.58
CA GLY A 7 -3.79 9.52 18.09
C GLY A 7 -4.20 10.49 16.99
N PHE A 8 -3.87 10.14 15.77
CA PHE A 8 -4.18 10.87 14.55
C PHE A 8 -5.65 10.84 14.14
N LEU A 9 -6.30 9.69 14.12
CA LEU A 9 -7.73 9.59 13.75
C LEU A 9 -8.65 10.37 14.72
N ARG A 10 -8.19 10.66 15.93
CA ARG A 10 -8.88 11.54 16.87
C ARG A 10 -8.90 13.01 16.43
N ALA A 11 -7.88 13.48 15.74
CA ALA A 11 -7.76 14.87 15.29
C ALA A 11 -8.60 15.19 14.03
N ILE A 12 -8.86 14.19 13.16
CA ILE A 12 -9.53 14.39 11.88
C ILE A 12 -11.05 14.59 12.00
N LEU A 13 -11.66 14.06 13.06
CA LEU A 13 -13.14 14.08 13.21
C LEU A 13 -13.71 15.42 13.70
N ALA A 14 -12.88 16.42 13.98
CA ALA A 14 -13.32 17.68 14.60
C ALA A 14 -13.51 18.89 13.65
N GLY A 15 -13.22 18.78 12.35
CA GLY A 15 -13.27 19.94 11.44
C GLY A 15 -13.93 19.64 10.10
N GLY A 16 -15.20 19.90 9.96
CA GLY A 16 -15.91 19.84 8.68
C GLY A 16 -16.78 21.06 8.42
N MET A 17 -16.43 21.86 7.42
CA MET A 17 -17.34 22.86 6.85
C MET A 17 -17.39 22.69 5.32
N ILE A 18 -18.57 22.54 4.76
CA ILE A 18 -18.85 22.21 3.35
C ILE A 18 -19.38 23.45 2.65
N LEU A 19 -18.86 23.74 1.46
CA LEU A 19 -19.51 24.60 0.46
C LEU A 19 -19.47 23.94 -0.93
N PRO A 20 -20.56 24.02 -1.73
CA PRO A 20 -20.63 23.36 -3.04
C PRO A 20 -20.35 24.32 -4.20
N PHE A 21 -19.55 23.92 -5.17
CA PHE A 21 -19.56 24.47 -6.54
C PHE A 21 -19.09 23.44 -7.57
N GLY A 22 -19.78 23.40 -8.71
CA GLY A 22 -19.51 22.48 -9.80
C GLY A 22 -18.55 23.03 -10.85
N GLY A 23 -17.95 22.13 -11.63
CA GLY A 23 -17.14 22.47 -12.80
C GLY A 23 -16.17 21.34 -13.18
N SER A 24 -16.45 20.67 -14.30
CA SER A 24 -15.56 19.67 -14.92
C SER A 24 -14.71 20.31 -15.99
N SER A 25 -13.38 20.15 -15.98
CA SER A 25 -12.52 20.23 -17.16
C SER A 25 -11.09 19.76 -16.88
N GLY A 26 -10.53 18.91 -17.76
CA GLY A 26 -9.12 18.89 -18.09
C GLY A 26 -8.23 17.88 -17.36
N VAL A 27 -8.38 16.58 -17.60
CA VAL A 27 -7.40 15.54 -17.19
C VAL A 27 -6.57 15.05 -18.40
N SER A 28 -6.89 15.50 -19.62
CA SER A 28 -6.33 14.93 -20.86
C SER A 28 -4.86 15.26 -21.17
N ASP A 29 -4.26 16.25 -20.51
CA ASP A 29 -2.91 16.73 -20.89
C ASP A 29 -1.77 16.19 -20.01
N LEU A 30 -2.03 15.29 -19.08
CA LEU A 30 -1.04 14.87 -18.05
C LEU A 30 -0.30 13.55 -18.37
N LEU A 31 -0.54 12.93 -19.52
CA LEU A 31 -0.11 11.55 -19.75
C LEU A 31 0.62 11.35 -21.09
N LEU A 32 1.86 11.79 -21.15
CA LEU A 32 2.85 11.20 -22.05
C LEU A 32 3.79 10.35 -21.18
N ALA A 33 3.67 9.01 -21.28
CA ALA A 33 4.58 8.09 -20.64
C ALA A 33 5.95 8.19 -21.32
N GLU A 34 6.92 8.71 -20.58
CA GLU A 34 8.31 8.45 -20.90
C GLU A 34 8.58 6.97 -20.60
N SER A 35 9.14 6.25 -21.56
CA SER A 35 9.54 4.86 -21.37
C SER A 35 10.61 4.78 -20.30
N GLU A 36 10.46 3.82 -19.36
CA GLU A 36 11.47 3.52 -18.34
C GLU A 36 12.85 3.30 -18.99
N GLY A 37 13.83 4.10 -18.56
CA GLY A 37 15.22 3.89 -18.98
C GLY A 37 15.86 2.73 -18.21
N PRO A 38 16.95 2.13 -18.73
CA PRO A 38 17.70 1.08 -18.01
C PRO A 38 18.08 1.49 -16.58
N ASP A 39 18.43 2.73 -16.36
CA ASP A 39 18.81 3.27 -15.05
C ASP A 39 17.63 3.30 -14.06
N ASP A 40 16.40 3.47 -14.55
CA ASP A 40 15.19 3.48 -13.74
C ASP A 40 14.87 2.09 -13.23
N GLN A 41 15.02 1.08 -14.08
CA GLN A 41 14.87 -0.32 -13.69
C GLN A 41 15.90 -0.74 -12.65
N VAL A 42 17.15 -0.31 -12.80
CA VAL A 42 18.23 -0.59 -11.82
C VAL A 42 17.91 0.04 -10.47
N PHE A 43 17.44 1.30 -10.45
CA PHE A 43 17.08 1.97 -9.21
C PHE A 43 15.90 1.30 -8.51
N LEU A 44 14.85 0.93 -9.24
CA LEU A 44 13.67 0.26 -8.68
C LEU A 44 14.02 -1.13 -8.15
N GLU A 45 14.85 -1.90 -8.88
CA GLU A 45 15.34 -3.19 -8.40
C GLU A 45 16.14 -3.05 -7.10
N GLU A 46 16.97 -2.01 -6.99
CA GLU A 46 17.73 -1.73 -5.77
C GLU A 46 16.82 -1.34 -4.60
N LEU A 47 15.78 -0.54 -4.85
CA LEU A 47 14.78 -0.17 -3.84
C LEU A 47 14.01 -1.38 -3.35
N GLU A 48 13.53 -2.21 -4.27
CA GLU A 48 12.77 -3.43 -3.96
C GLU A 48 13.61 -4.45 -3.19
N ARG A 49 14.85 -4.69 -3.63
CA ARG A 49 15.76 -5.61 -2.95
C ARG A 49 16.08 -5.13 -1.54
N ALA A 50 16.39 -3.86 -1.36
CA ALA A 50 16.66 -3.28 -0.04
C ALA A 50 15.44 -3.37 0.88
N SER A 51 14.24 -3.10 0.35
CA SER A 51 12.99 -3.22 1.08
C SER A 51 12.67 -4.68 1.46
N PHE A 52 12.90 -5.63 0.55
CA PHE A 52 12.77 -7.06 0.84
C PHE A 52 13.68 -7.51 1.99
N GLU A 53 14.93 -7.00 2.04
CA GLU A 53 15.88 -7.32 3.11
C GLU A 53 15.35 -6.96 4.50
N PHE A 54 14.51 -5.94 4.64
CA PHE A 54 13.85 -5.65 5.90
C PHE A 54 12.94 -6.81 6.34
N PHE A 55 12.07 -7.27 5.47
CA PHE A 55 11.13 -8.35 5.78
C PHE A 55 11.82 -9.69 5.99
N TRP A 56 12.96 -9.91 5.34
CA TRP A 56 13.76 -11.10 5.54
C TRP A 56 14.52 -11.11 6.86
N ASN A 57 15.18 -9.99 7.20
CA ASN A 57 16.09 -9.92 8.35
C ASN A 57 15.39 -9.53 9.65
N GLU A 58 14.30 -8.77 9.58
CA GLU A 58 13.60 -8.24 10.75
C GLU A 58 12.33 -9.05 11.10
N ALA A 59 12.13 -10.18 10.46
CA ALA A 59 11.19 -11.21 10.91
C ALA A 59 11.87 -12.19 11.85
N ASP A 60 11.16 -12.62 12.89
CA ASP A 60 11.62 -13.70 13.75
C ASP A 60 11.56 -15.05 13.00
N PRO A 61 12.63 -15.85 12.97
CA PRO A 61 12.66 -17.07 12.18
C PRO A 61 11.72 -18.18 12.70
N ALA A 62 11.35 -18.16 13.99
CA ALA A 62 10.48 -19.16 14.57
C ALA A 62 9.00 -18.82 14.44
N THR A 63 8.63 -17.53 14.46
CA THR A 63 7.25 -17.07 14.39
C THR A 63 6.87 -16.47 13.05
N GLY A 64 7.84 -16.01 12.28
CA GLY A 64 7.64 -15.25 11.06
C GLY A 64 7.06 -13.84 11.25
N LEU A 65 6.77 -13.44 12.50
CA LEU A 65 6.30 -12.10 12.81
C LEU A 65 7.36 -11.04 12.46
N VAL A 66 6.95 -9.94 11.85
CA VAL A 66 7.83 -8.85 11.42
C VAL A 66 7.82 -7.71 12.44
N ARG A 67 8.98 -7.18 12.77
CA ARG A 67 9.10 -5.99 13.62
C ARG A 67 8.28 -4.82 13.08
N ASP A 68 7.68 -4.04 13.98
CA ASP A 68 7.02 -2.78 13.63
C ASP A 68 8.00 -1.84 12.94
N ARG A 69 9.19 -1.74 13.50
CA ARG A 69 10.31 -0.92 13.02
C ARG A 69 11.63 -1.55 13.36
N ALA A 70 12.65 -1.19 12.62
CA ALA A 70 14.01 -1.59 12.93
C ALA A 70 15.01 -0.48 12.62
N ALA A 71 16.20 -0.58 13.23
CA ALA A 71 17.29 0.31 12.90
C ALA A 71 17.61 0.24 11.39
N ALA A 72 17.63 1.37 10.71
CA ALA A 72 17.88 1.45 9.27
C ALA A 72 19.23 0.82 8.86
N ALA A 73 20.20 0.79 9.77
CA ALA A 73 21.49 0.12 9.58
C ALA A 73 21.44 -1.40 9.83
N GLY A 74 20.32 -1.94 10.33
CA GLY A 74 20.16 -3.34 10.73
C GLY A 74 20.67 -3.63 12.16
N GLY A 75 20.60 -4.91 12.56
CA GLY A 75 21.06 -5.37 13.87
C GLY A 75 20.12 -5.03 15.03
N ASP A 76 18.82 -4.90 14.77
CA ASP A 76 17.83 -4.55 15.78
C ASP A 76 17.49 -5.72 16.71
N THR A 77 17.29 -5.42 17.99
CA THR A 77 16.94 -6.39 19.04
C THR A 77 15.56 -6.16 19.64
N ARG A 78 14.83 -5.17 19.19
CA ARG A 78 13.46 -4.87 19.64
C ARG A 78 12.53 -6.05 19.38
N THR A 79 11.59 -6.27 20.30
CA THR A 79 10.70 -7.44 20.27
C THR A 79 9.26 -7.08 19.91
N LEU A 80 9.00 -5.85 19.48
CA LEU A 80 7.67 -5.40 19.08
C LEU A 80 7.42 -5.73 17.60
N ALA A 81 6.50 -6.64 17.34
CA ALA A 81 6.03 -6.97 16.00
C ALA A 81 4.74 -6.22 15.66
N SER A 82 4.56 -5.87 14.39
CA SER A 82 3.33 -5.32 13.82
C SER A 82 2.64 -6.34 12.92
N ILE A 83 1.35 -6.54 13.13
CA ILE A 83 0.54 -7.42 12.28
C ILE A 83 0.44 -6.86 10.87
N ALA A 84 0.34 -5.54 10.70
CA ALA A 84 0.36 -4.92 9.38
C ALA A 84 1.71 -5.14 8.68
N ALA A 85 2.83 -4.91 9.38
CA ALA A 85 4.16 -5.18 8.81
C ALA A 85 4.33 -6.66 8.42
N THR A 86 3.77 -7.59 9.21
CA THR A 86 3.77 -9.02 8.88
C THR A 86 2.96 -9.31 7.61
N GLY A 87 1.83 -8.62 7.38
CA GLY A 87 1.04 -8.72 6.15
C GLY A 87 1.78 -8.23 4.91
N PHE A 88 2.45 -7.08 5.01
CA PHE A 88 3.37 -6.61 3.96
C PHE A 88 4.51 -7.61 3.74
N GLY A 89 5.07 -8.17 4.80
CA GLY A 89 6.14 -9.16 4.76
C GLY A 89 5.77 -10.44 4.02
N LEU A 90 4.57 -10.97 4.24
CA LEU A 90 4.06 -12.14 3.49
C LEU A 90 4.02 -11.86 1.98
N THR A 91 3.56 -10.67 1.57
CA THR A 91 3.58 -10.27 0.16
C THR A 91 5.01 -10.04 -0.35
N ALA A 92 5.88 -9.45 0.49
CA ALA A 92 7.30 -9.28 0.17
C ALA A 92 8.00 -10.61 -0.09
N LEU A 93 7.64 -11.68 0.65
CA LEU A 93 8.16 -13.03 0.41
C LEU A 93 7.72 -13.57 -0.96
N CYS A 94 6.50 -13.29 -1.41
CA CYS A 94 6.07 -13.65 -2.78
C CYS A 94 6.89 -12.89 -3.84
N ILE A 95 7.13 -11.59 -3.65
CA ILE A 95 7.98 -10.78 -4.54
C ILE A 95 9.40 -11.32 -4.53
N GLY A 96 9.98 -11.57 -3.37
CA GLY A 96 11.34 -12.10 -3.23
C GLY A 96 11.53 -13.47 -3.88
N HIS A 97 10.52 -14.32 -3.84
CA HIS A 97 10.51 -15.60 -4.54
C HIS A 97 10.48 -15.40 -6.06
N GLN A 98 9.58 -14.54 -6.55
CA GLN A 98 9.44 -14.20 -7.98
C GLN A 98 10.73 -13.59 -8.56
N ARG A 99 11.43 -12.76 -7.76
CA ARG A 99 12.66 -12.07 -8.13
C ARG A 99 13.94 -12.89 -7.85
N GLY A 100 13.84 -14.05 -7.21
CA GLY A 100 15.01 -14.87 -6.85
C GLY A 100 15.92 -14.23 -5.80
N TYR A 101 15.37 -13.45 -4.86
CA TYR A 101 16.18 -12.80 -3.81
C TYR A 101 16.72 -13.77 -2.78
N ARG A 102 16.11 -14.92 -2.62
CA ARG A 102 16.53 -16.05 -1.77
C ARG A 102 16.19 -17.38 -2.45
N ALA A 103 16.77 -18.45 -1.93
CA ALA A 103 16.45 -19.79 -2.41
C ALA A 103 14.93 -20.07 -2.24
N PRO A 104 14.25 -20.62 -3.27
CA PRO A 104 12.81 -20.86 -3.23
C PRO A 104 12.36 -21.63 -2.00
N ALA A 105 13.09 -22.69 -1.61
CA ALA A 105 12.74 -23.52 -0.45
C ALA A 105 12.78 -22.74 0.87
N GLU A 106 13.73 -21.81 1.04
CA GLU A 106 13.83 -20.98 2.25
C GLU A 106 12.64 -20.02 2.38
N ILE A 107 12.21 -19.45 1.25
CA ILE A 107 11.05 -18.55 1.23
C ILE A 107 9.77 -19.34 1.54
N ILE A 108 9.55 -20.48 0.87
CA ILE A 108 8.38 -21.32 1.11
C ILE A 108 8.32 -21.75 2.60
N GLN A 109 9.45 -22.17 3.16
CA GLN A 109 9.52 -22.54 4.58
C GLN A 109 9.17 -21.35 5.49
N ARG A 110 9.67 -20.16 5.18
CA ARG A 110 9.38 -18.94 5.96
C ARG A 110 7.89 -18.58 5.89
N VAL A 111 7.28 -18.67 4.71
CA VAL A 111 5.83 -18.42 4.53
C VAL A 111 5.02 -19.45 5.34
N GLN A 112 5.36 -20.74 5.22
CA GLN A 112 4.68 -21.81 5.96
C GLN A 112 4.77 -21.58 7.48
N THR A 113 5.98 -21.34 8.00
CA THR A 113 6.20 -21.05 9.42
C THR A 113 5.36 -19.86 9.89
N THR A 114 5.33 -18.77 9.10
CA THR A 114 4.57 -17.57 9.45
C THR A 114 3.07 -17.85 9.51
N LEU A 115 2.53 -18.55 8.51
CA LEU A 115 1.10 -18.85 8.46
C LEU A 115 0.68 -19.88 9.52
N ASP A 116 1.50 -20.90 9.79
CA ASP A 116 1.25 -21.85 10.85
C ASP A 116 1.18 -21.17 12.22
N PHE A 117 2.13 -20.29 12.51
CA PHE A 117 2.15 -19.52 13.75
C PHE A 117 0.93 -18.59 13.88
N LEU A 118 0.57 -17.87 12.82
CA LEU A 118 -0.61 -17.00 12.78
C LEU A 118 -1.92 -17.80 12.95
N ALA A 119 -1.99 -19.00 12.41
CA ALA A 119 -3.17 -19.85 12.52
C ALA A 119 -3.34 -20.45 13.92
N GLY A 120 -2.22 -20.85 14.57
CA GLY A 120 -2.22 -21.57 15.83
C GLY A 120 -2.04 -20.73 17.08
N GLU A 121 -1.05 -19.84 17.10
CA GLU A 121 -0.49 -19.29 18.33
C GLU A 121 -0.67 -17.77 18.50
N ALA A 122 -0.68 -17.00 17.41
CA ALA A 122 -0.70 -15.55 17.49
C ALA A 122 -1.99 -15.01 18.12
N ALA A 123 -1.85 -14.12 19.09
CA ALA A 123 -2.96 -13.59 19.87
C ALA A 123 -3.94 -12.78 19.02
N HIS A 124 -5.22 -13.12 19.15
CA HIS A 124 -6.32 -12.45 18.45
C HIS A 124 -7.61 -12.47 19.30
N HIS A 125 -8.59 -11.66 18.91
CA HIS A 125 -9.93 -11.70 19.49
C HIS A 125 -10.99 -11.75 18.37
N ASN A 126 -11.85 -12.76 18.35
CA ASN A 126 -12.81 -13.00 17.27
C ASN A 126 -12.19 -13.01 15.85
N GLY A 127 -10.94 -13.50 15.74
CA GLY A 127 -10.19 -13.53 14.48
C GLY A 127 -9.46 -12.23 14.15
N PHE A 128 -9.72 -11.13 14.86
CA PHE A 128 -8.97 -9.88 14.70
C PHE A 128 -7.71 -9.91 15.56
N PHE A 129 -6.57 -9.80 14.94
CA PHE A 129 -5.29 -9.80 15.62
C PHE A 129 -5.06 -8.49 16.37
N TYR A 130 -4.31 -8.57 17.45
CA TYR A 130 -3.83 -7.37 18.12
C TYR A 130 -2.80 -6.66 17.24
N HIS A 131 -2.87 -5.32 17.18
CA HIS A 131 -2.00 -4.48 16.35
C HIS A 131 -0.51 -4.79 16.59
N PHE A 132 -0.11 -4.86 17.87
CA PHE A 132 1.25 -5.22 18.24
C PHE A 132 1.29 -6.52 19.04
N LEU A 133 2.23 -7.37 18.65
CA LEU A 133 2.54 -8.62 19.31
C LEU A 133 4.00 -8.65 19.77
N ASN A 134 4.30 -9.47 20.74
CA ASN A 134 5.68 -9.86 21.01
C ASN A 134 6.14 -10.76 19.86
N ILE A 135 7.26 -10.43 19.26
CA ILE A 135 7.77 -11.11 18.05
C ILE A 135 8.13 -12.58 18.31
N ARG A 136 8.46 -12.96 19.57
CA ARG A 136 8.95 -14.31 19.92
C ARG A 136 7.84 -15.29 20.25
N ASP A 137 6.75 -14.81 20.86
CA ASP A 137 5.69 -15.69 21.40
C ASP A 137 4.27 -15.30 20.96
N GLY A 138 4.14 -14.28 20.11
CA GLY A 138 2.86 -13.86 19.55
C GLY A 138 1.85 -13.31 20.55
N ARG A 139 2.25 -13.09 21.83
CA ARG A 139 1.37 -12.50 22.82
C ARG A 139 1.12 -11.03 22.55
N ARG A 140 -0.06 -10.57 22.95
CA ARG A 140 -0.41 -9.14 22.88
C ARG A 140 0.65 -8.26 23.57
N ALA A 141 1.17 -7.25 22.87
CA ALA A 141 2.18 -6.34 23.40
C ALA A 141 1.62 -4.93 23.61
N VAL A 142 2.24 -4.16 24.51
CA VAL A 142 1.98 -2.73 24.80
C VAL A 142 0.50 -2.36 24.96
N PHE A 143 -0.31 -3.27 25.51
CA PHE A 143 -1.77 -3.11 25.64
C PHE A 143 -2.46 -2.73 24.34
N SER A 144 -1.92 -3.22 23.21
CA SER A 144 -2.47 -2.92 21.88
C SER A 144 -3.89 -3.47 21.75
N GLU A 145 -4.58 -2.95 20.81
CA GLU A 145 -5.96 -3.34 20.50
C GLU A 145 -6.04 -4.45 19.47
N ALA A 146 -7.14 -5.18 19.44
CA ALA A 146 -7.56 -5.93 18.28
C ALA A 146 -7.95 -4.93 17.19
N SER A 147 -7.22 -4.98 16.06
CA SER A 147 -7.30 -3.98 15.00
C SER A 147 -7.93 -4.54 13.73
N PRO A 148 -9.10 -4.04 13.30
CA PRO A 148 -9.70 -4.47 12.05
C PRO A 148 -8.85 -4.17 10.82
N VAL A 149 -8.27 -2.96 10.71
CA VAL A 149 -7.51 -2.57 9.53
C VAL A 149 -6.17 -3.29 9.42
N ASP A 150 -5.44 -3.44 10.53
CA ASP A 150 -4.16 -4.15 10.51
C ASP A 150 -4.36 -5.65 10.25
N THR A 151 -5.47 -6.22 10.75
CA THR A 151 -5.89 -7.58 10.38
C THR A 151 -6.20 -7.69 8.89
N ALA A 152 -6.86 -6.70 8.28
CA ALA A 152 -7.13 -6.71 6.85
C ALA A 152 -5.83 -6.67 6.01
N ILE A 153 -4.84 -5.87 6.42
CA ILE A 153 -3.51 -5.83 5.78
C ILE A 153 -2.83 -7.21 5.91
N LEU A 154 -2.86 -7.83 7.09
CA LEU A 154 -2.33 -9.18 7.29
C LEU A 154 -2.99 -10.19 6.34
N LEU A 155 -4.31 -10.16 6.26
CA LEU A 155 -5.09 -11.06 5.41
C LEU A 155 -4.80 -10.83 3.92
N CYS A 156 -4.58 -9.60 3.48
CA CYS A 156 -4.14 -9.34 2.10
C CYS A 156 -2.81 -10.07 1.81
N GLY A 157 -1.85 -10.03 2.74
CA GLY A 157 -0.60 -10.77 2.61
C GLY A 157 -0.80 -12.29 2.58
N ALA A 158 -1.57 -12.85 3.53
CA ALA A 158 -1.84 -14.28 3.60
C ALA A 158 -2.57 -14.78 2.33
N LEU A 159 -3.57 -14.05 1.85
CA LEU A 159 -4.30 -14.35 0.62
C LEU A 159 -3.44 -14.21 -0.64
N THR A 160 -2.43 -13.32 -0.64
CA THR A 160 -1.44 -13.26 -1.72
C THR A 160 -0.61 -14.55 -1.75
N CYS A 161 -0.11 -15.00 -0.60
CA CYS A 161 0.62 -16.26 -0.49
C CYS A 161 -0.22 -17.45 -0.98
N ARG A 162 -1.50 -17.54 -0.59
CA ARG A 162 -2.42 -18.58 -1.05
C ARG A 162 -2.54 -18.67 -2.58
N GLN A 163 -2.52 -17.51 -3.24
CA GLN A 163 -2.66 -17.47 -4.70
C GLN A 163 -1.34 -17.66 -5.43
N TYR A 164 -0.23 -17.39 -4.78
CA TYR A 164 1.08 -17.45 -5.39
C TYR A 164 1.74 -18.83 -5.25
N PHE A 165 1.72 -19.42 -4.04
CA PHE A 165 2.36 -20.70 -3.79
C PHE A 165 1.38 -21.86 -4.00
N ASP A 166 1.75 -22.80 -4.87
CA ASP A 166 1.03 -24.07 -5.03
C ASP A 166 1.47 -25.08 -3.94
N THR A 167 1.23 -24.72 -2.68
CA THR A 167 1.61 -25.50 -1.52
C THR A 167 0.37 -25.66 -0.63
N PRO A 168 -0.18 -26.89 -0.49
CA PRO A 168 -1.46 -27.12 0.21
C PRO A 168 -1.48 -26.57 1.64
N GLY A 169 -0.37 -26.68 2.38
CA GLY A 169 -0.26 -26.14 3.75
C GLY A 169 -0.45 -24.62 3.79
N ILE A 170 0.18 -23.88 2.88
CA ILE A 170 0.05 -22.41 2.75
C ILE A 170 -1.40 -22.03 2.46
N GLY A 171 -2.04 -22.73 1.51
CA GLY A 171 -3.44 -22.50 1.17
C GLY A 171 -4.38 -22.70 2.35
N THR A 172 -4.25 -23.85 3.02
CA THR A 172 -5.09 -24.23 4.16
C THR A 172 -4.97 -23.23 5.33
N GLN A 173 -3.75 -22.83 5.67
CA GLN A 173 -3.54 -21.88 6.79
C GLN A 173 -4.08 -20.49 6.46
N ALA A 174 -3.86 -19.99 5.25
CA ALA A 174 -4.40 -18.70 4.83
C ALA A 174 -5.94 -18.69 4.86
N GLU A 175 -6.59 -19.78 4.43
CA GLU A 175 -8.05 -19.95 4.50
C GLU A 175 -8.54 -20.01 5.95
N GLN A 176 -7.84 -20.73 6.83
CA GLN A 176 -8.17 -20.80 8.25
C GLN A 176 -8.08 -19.43 8.92
N ILE A 177 -6.99 -18.68 8.67
CA ILE A 177 -6.79 -17.34 9.24
C ILE A 177 -7.89 -16.39 8.76
N TYR A 178 -8.22 -16.40 7.48
CA TYR A 178 -9.27 -15.55 6.93
C TYR A 178 -10.68 -15.97 7.40
N GLY A 179 -10.98 -17.27 7.37
CA GLY A 179 -12.29 -17.81 7.68
C GLY A 179 -12.72 -17.63 9.14
N ARG A 180 -11.75 -17.57 10.08
CA ARG A 180 -12.07 -17.38 11.51
C ARG A 180 -12.50 -15.97 11.88
N VAL A 181 -12.29 -14.96 10.99
CA VAL A 181 -12.62 -13.57 11.30
C VAL A 181 -14.13 -13.37 11.39
N HIS A 182 -14.60 -12.93 12.55
CA HIS A 182 -16.00 -12.62 12.78
C HIS A 182 -16.30 -11.15 12.39
N TRP A 183 -16.33 -10.86 11.08
CA TRP A 183 -16.50 -9.51 10.55
C TRP A 183 -17.67 -8.73 11.15
N PRO A 184 -18.91 -9.31 11.28
CA PRO A 184 -20.04 -8.60 11.89
C PRO A 184 -19.82 -8.18 13.33
N TRP A 185 -19.00 -8.91 14.11
CA TRP A 185 -18.66 -8.54 15.48
C TRP A 185 -18.03 -7.14 15.54
N ALA A 186 -17.10 -6.84 14.64
CA ALA A 186 -16.39 -5.56 14.62
C ALA A 186 -17.25 -4.38 14.13
N LEU A 187 -18.44 -4.66 13.57
CA LEU A 187 -19.45 -3.61 13.35
C LEU A 187 -20.09 -3.14 14.66
N ASN A 188 -20.01 -3.92 15.73
CA ASN A 188 -20.57 -3.57 17.04
C ASN A 188 -22.00 -2.98 16.94
N GLY A 189 -22.89 -3.69 16.25
CA GLY A 189 -24.28 -3.29 16.03
C GLY A 189 -24.49 -2.11 15.06
N GLY A 190 -23.43 -1.52 14.51
CA GLY A 190 -23.49 -0.41 13.56
C GLY A 190 -23.35 -0.85 12.10
N SER A 191 -23.34 0.13 11.20
CA SER A 191 -23.17 -0.07 9.76
C SER A 191 -21.75 0.22 9.26
N THR A 192 -20.82 0.59 10.14
CA THR A 192 -19.39 0.81 9.84
C THR A 192 -18.57 0.13 10.91
N PHE A 193 -17.33 -0.24 10.60
CA PHE A 193 -16.44 -0.88 11.56
C PHE A 193 -16.08 0.06 12.72
N ALA A 194 -16.10 -0.46 13.95
CA ALA A 194 -15.41 0.20 15.06
C ALA A 194 -13.92 0.30 14.74
N LEU A 195 -13.28 1.38 15.18
CA LEU A 195 -11.84 1.58 14.92
C LEU A 195 -11.01 0.44 15.53
N SER A 196 -11.48 -0.11 16.67
CA SER A 196 -10.74 -1.09 17.46
C SER A 196 -11.54 -1.67 18.61
N TRP A 197 -10.99 -2.72 19.21
CA TRP A 197 -11.47 -3.30 20.45
C TRP A 197 -10.31 -3.60 21.40
N ARG A 198 -10.54 -3.44 22.72
CA ARG A 198 -9.59 -3.80 23.78
C ARG A 198 -10.29 -4.59 24.88
N PRO A 199 -9.62 -5.57 25.50
CA PRO A 199 -10.18 -6.29 26.64
C PRO A 199 -10.59 -5.37 27.80
N GLU A 200 -9.80 -4.32 28.02
CA GLU A 200 -9.97 -3.39 29.15
C GLU A 200 -11.09 -2.37 28.98
N SER A 201 -11.45 -2.04 27.74
CA SER A 201 -12.36 -0.92 27.45
C SER A 201 -13.43 -1.20 26.39
N GLY A 202 -13.44 -2.40 25.84
CA GLY A 202 -14.36 -2.76 24.74
C GLY A 202 -14.08 -2.03 23.42
N PHE A 203 -15.11 -1.77 22.66
CA PHE A 203 -15.01 -1.10 21.38
C PHE A 203 -14.69 0.40 21.49
N SER A 204 -13.88 0.88 20.55
CA SER A 204 -13.67 2.32 20.36
C SER A 204 -14.96 3.00 19.91
N HIS A 205 -15.20 4.22 20.39
CA HIS A 205 -16.29 5.08 19.88
C HIS A 205 -15.99 5.61 18.46
N LEU A 206 -14.72 5.63 18.05
CA LEU A 206 -14.31 6.01 16.70
C LEU A 206 -14.57 4.87 15.74
N ARG A 207 -14.83 5.22 14.48
CA ARG A 207 -15.22 4.26 13.45
C ARG A 207 -14.47 4.50 12.15
N TRP A 208 -14.26 3.45 11.39
CA TRP A 208 -13.81 3.50 10.00
C TRP A 208 -14.96 3.90 9.08
N ASN A 209 -15.43 5.13 9.18
CA ASN A 209 -16.64 5.60 8.49
C ASN A 209 -16.39 6.68 7.43
N THR A 210 -15.13 6.90 7.08
CA THR A 210 -14.70 7.89 6.08
C THR A 210 -13.65 7.26 5.17
N TYR A 211 -13.62 7.67 3.90
CA TYR A 211 -12.63 7.21 2.93
C TYR A 211 -11.19 7.35 3.46
N CYS A 212 -10.48 6.26 3.48
CA CYS A 212 -9.08 6.13 3.87
C CYS A 212 -8.56 4.75 3.47
N GLU A 213 -7.46 4.30 4.05
CA GLU A 213 -6.85 2.98 3.83
C GLU A 213 -7.77 1.79 4.14
N SER A 214 -8.87 2.02 4.85
CA SER A 214 -9.80 0.96 5.27
C SER A 214 -10.66 0.37 4.15
N MET A 215 -10.55 0.81 2.90
CA MET A 215 -11.32 0.21 1.79
C MET A 215 -11.11 -1.30 1.71
N MET A 216 -9.85 -1.79 1.81
CA MET A 216 -9.56 -3.21 1.79
C MET A 216 -10.25 -4.00 2.92
N LEU A 217 -10.40 -3.40 4.12
CA LEU A 217 -11.12 -3.99 5.24
C LEU A 217 -12.58 -4.30 4.88
N TYR A 218 -13.27 -3.33 4.28
CA TYR A 218 -14.67 -3.50 3.85
C TYR A 218 -14.80 -4.51 2.72
N LEU A 219 -13.91 -4.46 1.74
CA LEU A 219 -13.95 -5.37 0.59
C LEU A 219 -13.72 -6.82 1.01
N LEU A 220 -12.72 -7.08 1.87
CA LEU A 220 -12.50 -8.42 2.43
C LEU A 220 -13.70 -8.88 3.26
N ALA A 221 -14.24 -8.02 4.11
CA ALA A 221 -15.36 -8.38 4.96
C ALA A 221 -16.64 -8.69 4.17
N MET A 222 -16.95 -7.91 3.13
CA MET A 222 -18.07 -8.21 2.22
C MET A 222 -17.81 -9.47 1.40
N GLY A 223 -16.54 -9.71 1.03
CA GLY A 223 -16.14 -10.88 0.27
C GLY A 223 -16.14 -12.19 1.06
N SER A 224 -16.26 -12.15 2.39
CA SER A 224 -16.21 -13.36 3.22
C SER A 224 -17.29 -14.38 2.82
N PRO A 225 -16.91 -15.67 2.65
CA PRO A 225 -17.89 -16.71 2.32
C PRO A 225 -18.73 -17.14 3.53
N GLN A 226 -18.18 -17.00 4.74
CA GLN A 226 -18.78 -17.57 5.96
C GLN A 226 -19.56 -16.52 6.76
N ARG A 227 -18.97 -15.34 6.94
CA ARG A 227 -19.52 -14.26 7.81
C ARG A 227 -19.41 -12.88 7.16
N PRO A 228 -20.02 -12.71 5.98
CA PRO A 228 -19.94 -11.41 5.28
C PRO A 228 -20.68 -10.31 6.04
N ILE A 229 -20.22 -9.08 5.88
CA ILE A 229 -21.02 -7.90 6.26
C ILE A 229 -21.96 -7.52 5.13
N PRO A 230 -23.08 -6.81 5.43
CA PRO A 230 -23.98 -6.29 4.42
C PRO A 230 -23.28 -5.33 3.44
N ALA A 231 -23.63 -5.38 2.16
CA ALA A 231 -23.10 -4.46 1.14
C ALA A 231 -23.44 -2.99 1.46
N ASP A 232 -24.52 -2.73 2.21
CA ASP A 232 -24.87 -1.38 2.67
C ASP A 232 -23.77 -0.73 3.52
N CYS A 233 -22.95 -1.50 4.20
CA CYS A 233 -21.82 -0.99 4.99
C CYS A 233 -20.84 -0.17 4.12
N TRP A 234 -20.64 -0.56 2.86
CA TRP A 234 -19.81 0.18 1.91
C TRP A 234 -20.40 1.56 1.58
N ARG A 235 -21.72 1.64 1.41
CA ARG A 235 -22.41 2.90 1.11
C ARG A 235 -22.40 3.88 2.28
N LYS A 236 -22.23 3.39 3.53
CA LYS A 236 -22.16 4.23 4.74
C LYS A 236 -20.79 4.88 4.96
N ILE A 237 -19.78 4.51 4.20
CA ILE A 237 -18.49 5.20 4.23
C ILE A 237 -18.65 6.58 3.59
N ARG A 238 -18.34 7.62 4.33
CA ARG A 238 -18.36 9.00 3.81
C ARG A 238 -17.19 9.21 2.85
N ARG A 239 -17.42 9.94 1.78
CA ARG A 239 -16.43 10.25 0.74
C ARG A 239 -16.36 11.77 0.54
N PRO A 240 -15.73 12.51 1.50
CA PRO A 240 -15.63 13.97 1.40
C PRO A 240 -14.85 14.39 0.16
N TRP A 241 -15.40 15.31 -0.61
CA TRP A 241 -14.71 15.95 -1.71
C TRP A 241 -13.88 17.12 -1.20
N LEU A 242 -12.62 17.14 -1.57
CA LEU A 242 -11.70 18.25 -1.34
C LEU A 242 -11.37 18.92 -2.68
N VAL A 243 -11.02 20.20 -2.61
CA VAL A 243 -10.53 20.97 -3.77
C VAL A 243 -9.23 21.64 -3.36
N TYR A 244 -8.19 21.43 -4.15
CA TYR A 244 -6.91 22.09 -4.00
C TYR A 244 -6.32 22.41 -5.38
N ASP A 245 -5.94 23.66 -5.63
CA ASP A 245 -5.38 24.14 -6.89
C ASP A 245 -6.13 23.60 -8.12
N LYS A 246 -7.48 23.77 -8.12
CA LYS A 246 -8.42 23.29 -9.14
C LYS A 246 -8.56 21.75 -9.26
N LEU A 247 -7.79 20.98 -8.53
CA LEU A 247 -7.96 19.54 -8.47
C LEU A 247 -9.04 19.18 -7.46
N ARG A 248 -9.96 18.30 -7.85
CA ARG A 248 -11.05 17.82 -7.00
C ARG A 248 -10.88 16.33 -6.78
N PHE A 249 -10.75 15.92 -5.53
CA PHE A 249 -10.53 14.52 -5.14
C PHE A 249 -11.25 14.18 -3.83
N ILE A 250 -11.48 12.88 -3.62
CA ILE A 250 -12.06 12.36 -2.37
C ILE A 250 -10.91 12.12 -1.40
N SER A 251 -11.00 12.65 -0.18
CA SER A 251 -10.10 12.29 0.91
C SER A 251 -10.81 12.42 2.26
N GLY A 252 -10.58 11.48 3.14
CA GLY A 252 -11.11 11.50 4.51
C GLY A 252 -10.03 11.73 5.57
N ALA A 253 -8.76 11.80 5.14
CA ALA A 253 -7.60 12.00 6.02
C ALA A 253 -6.45 12.61 5.23
N SER A 254 -5.60 13.38 5.90
CA SER A 254 -4.53 14.15 5.26
C SER A 254 -3.32 13.35 4.78
N PRO A 255 -2.81 12.32 5.51
CA PRO A 255 -1.63 11.60 5.08
C PRO A 255 -1.85 10.83 3.78
N LEU A 256 -0.86 10.90 2.89
CA LEU A 256 -0.96 10.37 1.54
C LEU A 256 -1.13 8.83 1.51
N PHE A 257 -0.64 8.09 2.51
CA PHE A 257 -0.79 6.64 2.61
C PHE A 257 -2.25 6.18 2.55
N THR A 258 -3.21 7.03 2.96
CA THR A 258 -4.64 6.72 2.92
C THR A 258 -5.18 6.49 1.52
N HIS A 259 -4.48 7.00 0.51
CA HIS A 259 -4.74 6.78 -0.91
C HIS A 259 -3.93 5.62 -1.50
N GLN A 260 -3.05 4.99 -0.74
CA GLN A 260 -2.08 4.02 -1.25
C GLN A 260 -2.34 2.59 -0.76
N PHE A 261 -2.59 2.40 0.55
CA PHE A 261 -2.54 1.07 1.16
C PHE A 261 -3.54 0.08 0.60
N SER A 262 -4.80 0.48 0.34
CA SER A 262 -5.76 -0.43 -0.29
C SER A 262 -5.38 -0.77 -1.74
N HIS A 263 -4.72 0.15 -2.44
CA HIS A 263 -4.23 -0.05 -3.80
C HIS A 263 -3.02 -0.99 -3.88
N ALA A 264 -2.34 -1.29 -2.77
CA ALA A 264 -1.21 -2.21 -2.79
C ALA A 264 -1.65 -3.63 -3.25
N TRP A 265 -2.88 -4.03 -2.94
CA TRP A 265 -3.43 -5.36 -3.27
C TRP A 265 -4.63 -5.31 -4.20
N PHE A 266 -5.59 -4.41 -3.95
CA PHE A 266 -6.77 -4.29 -4.80
C PHE A 266 -6.46 -3.46 -6.05
N ASP A 267 -6.64 -4.06 -7.23
CA ASP A 267 -6.53 -3.35 -8.50
C ASP A 267 -7.84 -2.61 -8.82
N PHE A 268 -7.84 -1.31 -8.54
CA PHE A 268 -8.98 -0.45 -8.84
C PHE A 268 -8.94 0.16 -10.24
N ARG A 269 -7.93 -0.14 -11.06
CA ARG A 269 -7.79 0.42 -12.41
C ARG A 269 -8.92 -0.04 -13.32
N GLY A 270 -9.43 0.86 -14.14
CA GLY A 270 -10.48 0.54 -15.10
C GLY A 270 -11.82 0.19 -14.46
N GLN A 271 -12.01 0.45 -13.16
CA GLN A 271 -13.22 0.12 -12.41
C GLN A 271 -13.70 1.32 -11.58
N GLN A 272 -15.00 1.41 -11.42
CA GLN A 272 -15.64 2.39 -10.52
C GLN A 272 -16.80 1.74 -9.78
N ASP A 273 -17.12 2.29 -8.62
CA ASP A 273 -18.39 2.03 -7.94
C ASP A 273 -19.38 3.16 -8.23
N GLY A 274 -20.50 3.23 -7.48
CA GLY A 274 -21.48 4.31 -7.62
C GLY A 274 -20.98 5.70 -7.18
N TYR A 275 -19.74 5.84 -6.70
CA TYR A 275 -19.17 7.08 -6.15
C TYR A 275 -17.97 7.58 -6.91
N ALA A 276 -17.02 6.70 -7.27
CA ALA A 276 -15.75 7.13 -7.86
C ALA A 276 -15.01 6.01 -8.61
N ASP A 277 -14.15 6.44 -9.53
CA ASP A 277 -12.93 5.76 -9.92
C ASP A 277 -11.85 6.07 -8.88
N TYR A 278 -11.56 5.11 -8.00
CA TYR A 278 -10.62 5.32 -6.89
C TYR A 278 -9.17 5.37 -7.33
N PHE A 279 -8.83 4.77 -8.49
CA PHE A 279 -7.48 4.89 -9.03
C PHE A 279 -7.24 6.32 -9.56
N ALA A 280 -8.14 6.83 -10.37
CA ALA A 280 -8.09 8.22 -10.83
C ALA A 280 -8.12 9.21 -9.65
N ASN A 281 -8.91 8.93 -8.61
CA ASN A 281 -8.92 9.71 -7.37
C ASN A 281 -7.53 9.77 -6.71
N SER A 282 -6.83 8.65 -6.63
CA SER A 282 -5.49 8.59 -6.02
C SER A 282 -4.45 9.31 -6.87
N VAL A 283 -4.56 9.27 -8.20
CA VAL A 283 -3.74 10.09 -9.11
C VAL A 283 -3.92 11.58 -8.81
N LEU A 284 -5.18 12.05 -8.72
CA LEU A 284 -5.47 13.45 -8.41
C LEU A 284 -5.01 13.85 -7.01
N ALA A 285 -5.12 12.97 -6.02
CA ALA A 285 -4.62 13.21 -4.67
C ALA A 285 -3.09 13.33 -4.64
N CYS A 286 -2.35 12.50 -5.37
CA CYS A 286 -0.90 12.58 -5.51
C CYS A 286 -0.48 13.88 -6.19
N GLU A 287 -1.16 14.28 -7.26
CA GLU A 287 -0.88 15.54 -7.94
C GLU A 287 -1.18 16.76 -7.06
N ALA A 288 -2.30 16.74 -6.33
CA ALA A 288 -2.62 17.77 -5.35
C ALA A 288 -1.53 17.87 -4.27
N HIS A 289 -1.03 16.73 -3.80
CA HIS A 289 0.03 16.65 -2.81
C HIS A 289 1.37 17.23 -3.33
N ARG A 290 1.73 16.96 -4.58
CA ARG A 290 2.92 17.53 -5.22
C ARG A 290 2.83 19.05 -5.32
N ARG A 291 1.68 19.57 -5.77
CA ARG A 291 1.45 21.04 -5.82
C ARG A 291 1.50 21.66 -4.44
N PHE A 292 0.95 21.00 -3.44
CA PHE A 292 1.02 21.42 -2.05
C PHE A 292 2.45 21.52 -1.54
N CYS A 293 3.30 20.50 -1.74
CA CYS A 293 4.71 20.56 -1.37
C CYS A 293 5.45 21.70 -2.09
N ARG A 294 5.16 21.92 -3.37
CA ARG A 294 5.74 23.04 -4.14
C ARG A 294 5.32 24.42 -3.56
N GLU A 295 4.09 24.57 -3.11
CA GLU A 295 3.64 25.79 -2.44
C GLU A 295 4.31 25.96 -1.09
N LEU A 296 4.39 24.91 -0.30
CA LEU A 296 5.07 24.87 0.99
C LEU A 296 6.56 25.20 0.91
N SER A 297 7.21 25.06 -0.25
CA SER A 297 8.64 25.37 -0.41
C SER A 297 9.00 26.82 -0.10
N ARG A 298 8.02 27.73 -0.09
CA ARG A 298 8.19 29.13 0.33
C ARG A 298 8.44 29.27 1.84
N GLU A 299 7.83 28.40 2.63
CA GLU A 299 7.96 28.37 4.09
C GLU A 299 9.00 27.32 4.53
N PHE A 300 8.99 26.17 3.86
CA PHE A 300 9.88 25.03 4.13
C PHE A 300 10.76 24.74 2.90
N PRO A 301 11.95 25.37 2.78
CA PRO A 301 12.85 25.17 1.64
C PRO A 301 13.25 23.70 1.36
N SER A 302 13.02 22.78 2.33
CA SER A 302 13.19 21.34 2.15
C SER A 302 12.36 20.77 0.98
N TYR A 303 11.23 21.37 0.67
CA TYR A 303 10.38 21.00 -0.48
C TYR A 303 10.78 21.73 -1.78
N GLY A 304 11.88 22.47 -1.78
CA GLY A 304 12.40 23.17 -2.96
C GLY A 304 13.00 22.23 -4.01
N GLY A 305 13.07 22.69 -5.25
CA GLY A 305 13.72 21.96 -6.34
C GLY A 305 13.01 20.66 -6.73
N GLY A 306 11.69 20.59 -6.59
CA GLY A 306 10.88 19.42 -6.97
C GLY A 306 10.80 18.32 -5.91
N VAL A 307 11.29 18.55 -4.70
CA VAL A 307 11.15 17.60 -3.59
C VAL A 307 9.70 17.61 -3.08
N TRP A 308 9.14 16.41 -2.91
CA TRP A 308 7.81 16.20 -2.34
C TRP A 308 7.73 14.85 -1.63
N GLY A 309 6.71 14.67 -0.82
CA GLY A 309 6.40 13.44 -0.12
C GLY A 309 6.20 13.69 1.37
N ILE A 310 4.92 13.76 1.78
CA ILE A 310 4.51 13.91 3.18
C ILE A 310 3.45 12.85 3.45
N THR A 311 3.72 12.00 4.44
CA THR A 311 2.76 11.02 4.95
C THR A 311 3.06 10.78 6.44
N ALA A 312 2.30 9.90 7.10
CA ALA A 312 2.59 9.59 8.50
C ALA A 312 3.97 8.93 8.62
N SER A 313 4.78 9.39 9.57
CA SER A 313 6.16 8.93 9.77
C SER A 313 6.71 9.29 11.14
N ASP A 314 7.92 8.85 11.42
CA ASP A 314 8.70 9.40 12.53
C ASP A 314 9.04 10.88 12.30
N SER A 315 9.24 11.56 13.39
CA SER A 315 9.81 12.90 13.46
C SER A 315 10.84 12.99 14.58
N ARG A 316 11.54 14.09 14.67
CA ARG A 316 12.46 14.35 15.80
C ARG A 316 11.76 14.22 17.18
N ARG A 317 10.44 14.31 17.22
CA ARG A 317 9.62 14.28 18.45
C ARG A 317 8.76 13.03 18.61
N GLY A 318 8.94 12.03 17.75
CA GLY A 318 8.14 10.80 17.70
C GLY A 318 7.30 10.71 16.44
N TYR A 319 6.42 9.72 16.39
CA TYR A 319 5.57 9.46 15.22
C TYR A 319 4.50 10.54 15.04
N VAL A 320 4.36 11.07 13.84
CA VAL A 320 3.41 12.11 13.45
C VAL A 320 2.65 11.71 12.21
N ALA A 321 1.36 11.89 12.24
CA ALA A 321 0.54 11.89 11.03
C ALA A 321 0.55 13.30 10.45
N TRP A 322 1.41 13.51 9.47
CA TRP A 322 1.60 14.81 8.85
C TRP A 322 0.38 15.24 8.05
N GLY A 323 0.25 16.55 7.88
CA GLY A 323 -0.82 17.16 7.12
C GLY A 323 -0.68 16.96 5.60
N GLY A 324 -1.67 17.47 4.89
CA GLY A 324 -1.74 17.44 3.42
C GLY A 324 -2.67 18.53 2.88
N PRO A 325 -2.86 18.60 1.55
CA PRO A 325 -3.73 19.60 0.95
C PRO A 325 -5.19 19.40 1.39
N PRO A 326 -5.95 20.47 1.64
CA PRO A 326 -5.63 21.88 1.53
C PRO A 326 -5.05 22.53 2.82
N LEU A 327 -4.04 21.97 3.43
CA LEU A 327 -3.41 22.35 4.72
C LEU A 327 -4.21 21.84 5.92
N GLN A 328 -4.27 20.54 6.04
CA GLN A 328 -4.88 19.84 7.17
C GLN A 328 -3.79 19.08 7.94
N GLY A 329 -3.60 19.42 9.21
CA GLY A 329 -2.62 18.77 10.09
C GLY A 329 -1.25 19.46 10.16
N PRO A 330 -0.33 18.91 10.96
CA PRO A 330 0.99 19.51 11.20
C PRO A 330 1.91 19.38 9.99
N ILE A 331 2.75 20.40 9.75
CA ILE A 331 3.83 20.43 8.77
C ILE A 331 5.04 21.08 9.42
N ASP A 332 6.25 20.56 9.19
CA ASP A 332 7.49 21.13 9.71
C ASP A 332 8.68 21.06 8.73
N GLY A 333 8.41 20.68 7.49
CA GLY A 333 9.46 20.49 6.47
C GLY A 333 10.05 19.08 6.43
N THR A 334 9.49 18.11 7.19
CA THR A 334 9.88 16.70 7.13
C THR A 334 9.47 16.08 5.79
N ILE A 335 10.40 15.33 5.21
CA ILE A 335 10.23 14.59 3.96
C ILE A 335 10.16 13.10 4.29
N VAL A 336 9.21 12.40 3.67
CA VAL A 336 8.94 10.98 3.87
C VAL A 336 9.04 10.25 2.52
N PRO A 337 10.14 9.53 2.24
CA PRO A 337 10.34 8.87 0.95
C PRO A 337 9.24 7.86 0.60
N ALA A 338 8.68 7.17 1.60
CA ALA A 338 7.59 6.20 1.40
C ALA A 338 6.34 6.83 0.77
N ALA A 339 6.09 8.13 0.99
CA ALA A 339 4.98 8.85 0.34
C ALA A 339 5.13 8.86 -1.18
N ALA A 340 6.34 9.10 -1.69
CA ALA A 340 6.63 9.08 -3.12
C ALA A 340 6.68 7.64 -3.65
N ALA A 341 7.33 6.72 -2.94
CA ALA A 341 7.42 5.32 -3.36
C ALA A 341 6.03 4.65 -3.45
N GLY A 342 5.16 4.88 -2.47
CA GLY A 342 3.76 4.42 -2.50
C GLY A 342 2.92 5.07 -3.61
N SER A 343 3.40 6.15 -4.24
CA SER A 343 2.74 6.83 -5.35
C SER A 343 3.21 6.40 -6.73
N LEU A 344 4.20 5.51 -6.83
CA LEU A 344 4.76 5.06 -8.12
C LEU A 344 3.70 4.64 -9.15
N PRO A 345 2.65 3.85 -8.83
CA PRO A 345 1.66 3.48 -9.84
C PRO A 345 0.75 4.63 -10.28
N PHE A 346 0.68 5.73 -9.51
CA PHE A 346 -0.24 6.84 -9.78
C PHE A 346 0.43 7.98 -10.57
N VAL A 347 1.69 8.28 -10.24
CA VAL A 347 2.46 9.40 -10.82
C VAL A 347 3.91 8.96 -11.04
N PHE A 348 4.11 7.96 -11.90
CA PHE A 348 5.36 7.21 -12.03
C PHE A 348 6.59 8.09 -12.22
N SER A 349 6.65 8.88 -13.28
CA SER A 349 7.82 9.73 -13.61
C SER A 349 8.17 10.70 -12.49
N ASP A 350 7.16 11.30 -11.87
CA ASP A 350 7.37 12.27 -10.79
C ASP A 350 7.82 11.60 -9.48
N ALA A 351 7.25 10.44 -9.17
CA ALA A 351 7.64 9.66 -8.00
C ALA A 351 9.08 9.13 -8.14
N LEU A 352 9.41 8.59 -9.28
CA LEU A 352 10.75 8.08 -9.56
C LEU A 352 11.80 9.20 -9.56
N THR A 353 11.49 10.34 -10.19
CA THR A 353 12.37 11.51 -10.21
C THR A 353 12.71 11.98 -8.81
N VAL A 354 11.71 12.14 -7.94
CA VAL A 354 11.99 12.59 -6.57
C VAL A 354 12.75 11.55 -5.76
N LEU A 355 12.45 10.26 -5.88
CA LEU A 355 13.17 9.20 -5.18
C LEU A 355 14.65 9.15 -5.57
N ARG A 356 14.97 9.23 -6.87
CA ARG A 356 16.35 9.32 -7.36
C ARG A 356 17.06 10.57 -6.85
N MET A 357 16.35 11.71 -6.87
CA MET A 357 16.85 12.97 -6.33
C MET A 357 17.17 12.87 -4.83
N LEU A 358 16.27 12.27 -4.03
CA LEU A 358 16.48 12.07 -2.61
C LEU A 358 17.70 11.18 -2.34
N LYS A 359 17.84 10.09 -3.09
CA LYS A 359 19.01 9.21 -2.97
C LYS A 359 20.30 9.93 -3.38
N SER A 360 20.30 10.68 -4.47
CA SER A 360 21.46 11.42 -4.94
C SER A 360 21.91 12.52 -3.96
N ARG A 361 20.96 13.31 -3.44
CA ARG A 361 21.26 14.48 -2.59
C ARG A 361 21.53 14.11 -1.13
N TYR A 362 20.79 13.13 -0.60
CA TYR A 362 20.76 12.81 0.83
C TYR A 362 21.11 11.36 1.13
N GLY A 363 21.47 10.55 0.13
CA GLY A 363 21.68 9.10 0.28
C GLY A 363 22.65 8.74 1.38
N GLY A 364 23.73 9.51 1.58
CA GLY A 364 24.66 9.28 2.69
C GLY A 364 24.00 9.28 4.08
N GLN A 365 22.91 10.03 4.24
CA GLN A 365 22.15 10.13 5.51
C GLN A 365 20.99 9.17 5.56
N ILE A 366 20.20 9.06 4.46
CA ILE A 366 18.88 8.41 4.46
C ILE A 366 18.82 7.08 3.73
N TRP A 367 19.81 6.72 2.90
CA TRP A 367 19.85 5.42 2.22
C TRP A 367 20.74 4.45 3.00
N LYS A 368 20.13 3.41 3.55
CA LYS A 368 20.78 2.46 4.45
C LYS A 368 20.49 1.02 3.99
N ARG A 369 20.68 0.04 4.89
CA ARG A 369 20.52 -1.39 4.60
C ARG A 369 19.17 -1.75 3.99
N TYR A 370 18.09 -1.10 4.43
CA TYR A 370 16.71 -1.39 4.02
C TYR A 370 16.14 -0.35 3.06
N GLY A 371 17.00 0.37 2.34
CA GLY A 371 16.62 1.47 1.47
C GLY A 371 16.55 2.80 2.22
N PHE A 372 15.51 3.58 1.97
CA PHE A 372 15.34 4.87 2.63
C PHE A 372 15.01 4.72 4.12
N ALA A 373 15.66 5.53 4.97
CA ALA A 373 15.19 5.77 6.33
C ALA A 373 13.76 6.32 6.31
N ASP A 374 13.01 6.10 7.38
CA ASP A 374 11.59 6.42 7.45
C ASP A 374 11.27 7.86 7.05
N ALA A 375 11.95 8.82 7.65
CA ALA A 375 11.78 10.25 7.36
C ALA A 375 13.05 11.04 7.64
N PHE A 376 13.13 12.25 7.10
CA PHE A 376 14.21 13.19 7.40
C PHE A 376 13.76 14.64 7.25
N ASN A 377 14.45 15.54 7.95
CA ASN A 377 14.20 16.97 7.85
C ASN A 377 15.53 17.72 7.73
N PRO A 378 15.92 18.13 6.49
CA PRO A 378 17.19 18.80 6.26
C PRO A 378 17.28 20.19 6.88
N LEU A 379 16.14 20.84 7.18
CA LEU A 379 16.10 22.18 7.80
C LEU A 379 16.67 22.18 9.23
N VAL A 380 16.60 21.04 9.90
CA VAL A 380 17.07 20.85 11.28
C VAL A 380 18.18 19.79 11.37
N GLY A 381 18.70 19.32 10.24
CA GLY A 381 19.78 18.32 10.18
C GLY A 381 19.40 16.98 10.81
N TRP A 382 18.12 16.55 10.72
CA TRP A 382 17.63 15.32 11.31
C TRP A 382 17.26 14.28 10.26
N ALA A 383 17.59 13.02 10.54
CA ALA A 383 17.08 11.86 9.80
C ALA A 383 16.69 10.76 10.81
N SER A 384 15.63 10.01 10.52
CA SER A 384 15.25 8.84 11.31
C SER A 384 16.37 7.81 11.31
N ARG A 385 16.59 7.21 12.48
CA ARG A 385 17.51 6.06 12.61
C ARG A 385 16.82 4.74 12.29
N ASP A 386 15.50 4.77 12.16
CA ASP A 386 14.66 3.61 11.91
C ASP A 386 14.06 3.62 10.51
N VAL A 387 13.63 2.46 10.09
CA VAL A 387 12.65 2.21 9.05
C VAL A 387 11.39 1.62 9.69
N LEU A 388 10.22 1.93 9.17
CA LEU A 388 8.94 1.38 9.60
C LEU A 388 8.48 0.29 8.63
N GLY A 389 8.06 -0.87 9.15
CA GLY A 389 7.68 -2.00 8.31
C GLY A 389 6.56 -1.70 7.33
N ILE A 390 5.58 -0.86 7.70
CA ILE A 390 4.49 -0.46 6.81
C ILE A 390 4.96 0.47 5.68
N ASP A 391 5.95 1.34 5.95
CA ASP A 391 6.46 2.30 4.98
C ASP A 391 7.45 1.64 3.99
N VAL A 392 8.27 0.71 4.49
CA VAL A 392 9.06 -0.19 3.63
C VAL A 392 8.14 -1.07 2.79
N GLY A 393 7.05 -1.57 3.39
CA GLY A 393 6.07 -2.43 2.72
C GLY A 393 5.35 -1.75 1.58
N ILE A 394 4.78 -0.57 1.81
CA ILE A 394 4.11 0.16 0.74
C ILE A 394 5.08 0.55 -0.37
N SER A 395 6.33 0.89 -0.02
CA SER A 395 7.37 1.21 -1.01
C SER A 395 7.67 0.02 -1.92
N LEU A 396 7.84 -1.18 -1.34
CA LEU A 396 8.11 -2.41 -2.09
C LEU A 396 6.93 -2.80 -3.00
N LEU A 397 5.73 -2.91 -2.42
CA LEU A 397 4.57 -3.42 -3.16
C LEU A 397 4.16 -2.48 -4.30
N MET A 398 4.24 -1.18 -4.08
CA MET A 398 3.86 -0.21 -5.10
C MET A 398 4.95 -0.06 -6.18
N ALA A 399 6.23 -0.23 -5.86
CA ALA A 399 7.29 -0.34 -6.86
C ALA A 399 7.08 -1.57 -7.75
N GLU A 400 6.83 -2.75 -7.17
CA GLU A 400 6.56 -3.98 -7.91
C GLU A 400 5.29 -3.87 -8.76
N ASN A 401 4.22 -3.26 -8.23
CA ASN A 401 3.00 -3.04 -9.00
C ASN A 401 3.21 -2.07 -10.17
N ALA A 402 4.01 -1.02 -9.99
CA ALA A 402 4.34 -0.10 -11.06
C ALA A 402 5.15 -0.77 -12.17
N ARG A 403 6.08 -1.66 -11.80
CA ARG A 403 6.96 -2.38 -12.75
C ARG A 403 6.27 -3.53 -13.48
N THR A 404 5.55 -4.37 -12.75
CA THR A 404 5.07 -5.66 -13.30
C THR A 404 3.61 -5.97 -13.03
N GLN A 405 2.96 -5.21 -12.14
CA GLN A 405 1.60 -5.47 -11.66
C GLN A 405 1.46 -6.81 -10.91
N PHE A 406 2.56 -7.39 -10.46
CA PHE A 406 2.61 -8.75 -9.91
C PHE A 406 1.68 -8.93 -8.71
N VAL A 407 1.68 -7.99 -7.75
CA VAL A 407 0.84 -8.12 -6.55
C VAL A 407 -0.63 -8.04 -6.94
N TRP A 408 -1.03 -7.12 -7.81
CA TRP A 408 -2.40 -7.02 -8.32
C TRP A 408 -2.84 -8.28 -9.03
N GLN A 409 -2.07 -8.76 -10.00
CA GLN A 409 -2.38 -9.97 -10.76
C GLN A 409 -2.51 -11.20 -9.88
N THR A 410 -1.69 -11.30 -8.82
CA THR A 410 -1.72 -12.41 -7.88
C THR A 410 -2.89 -12.29 -6.91
N PHE A 411 -3.02 -11.17 -6.21
CA PHE A 411 -4.04 -10.98 -5.19
C PHE A 411 -5.46 -11.01 -5.75
N MET A 412 -5.71 -10.39 -6.92
CA MET A 412 -7.04 -10.33 -7.53
C MET A 412 -7.55 -11.67 -8.07
N ARG A 413 -6.74 -12.73 -8.05
CA ARG A 413 -7.23 -14.11 -8.29
C ARG A 413 -8.07 -14.64 -7.12
N ASN A 414 -7.96 -14.05 -5.94
CA ASN A 414 -8.77 -14.42 -4.78
C ASN A 414 -10.27 -14.17 -5.04
N PRO A 415 -11.13 -15.19 -4.93
CA PRO A 415 -12.57 -15.03 -5.16
C PRO A 415 -13.21 -14.07 -4.15
N GLU A 416 -12.66 -13.98 -2.93
CA GLU A 416 -13.13 -13.06 -1.89
C GLU A 416 -12.91 -11.59 -2.28
N ALA A 417 -11.76 -11.28 -2.87
CA ALA A 417 -11.47 -9.93 -3.33
C ALA A 417 -12.45 -9.50 -4.42
N ARG A 418 -12.66 -10.36 -5.43
CA ARG A 418 -13.61 -10.10 -6.51
C ARG A 418 -15.05 -9.96 -6.01
N ARG A 419 -15.50 -10.93 -5.19
CA ARG A 419 -16.85 -10.90 -4.59
C ARG A 419 -17.07 -9.65 -3.72
N GLY A 420 -16.04 -9.21 -2.99
CA GLY A 420 -16.11 -7.97 -2.22
C GLY A 420 -16.31 -6.75 -3.10
N MET A 421 -15.56 -6.63 -4.19
CA MET A 421 -15.72 -5.56 -5.17
C MET A 421 -17.09 -5.59 -5.86
N GLU A 422 -17.55 -6.76 -6.31
CA GLU A 422 -18.89 -6.95 -6.89
C GLU A 422 -20.00 -6.47 -5.93
N ARG A 423 -19.93 -6.87 -4.66
CA ARG A 423 -20.89 -6.46 -3.63
C ARG A 423 -20.82 -4.97 -3.29
N ALA A 424 -19.65 -4.35 -3.41
CA ALA A 424 -19.47 -2.91 -3.29
C ALA A 424 -20.01 -2.14 -4.49
N GLY A 425 -20.34 -2.82 -5.59
CA GLY A 425 -20.90 -2.23 -6.80
C GLY A 425 -19.84 -1.78 -7.80
N PHE A 426 -18.60 -2.31 -7.71
CA PHE A 426 -17.58 -2.04 -8.72
C PHE A 426 -17.98 -2.67 -10.05
N ALA A 427 -17.82 -1.89 -11.12
CA ALA A 427 -18.03 -2.30 -12.50
C ALA A 427 -16.96 -1.66 -13.40
N PRO A 428 -16.67 -2.26 -14.55
CA PRO A 428 -15.77 -1.66 -15.53
C PRO A 428 -16.22 -0.24 -15.91
N LEU A 429 -15.27 0.66 -16.11
CA LEU A 429 -15.54 1.98 -16.66
C LEU A 429 -16.18 1.81 -18.05
N ARG A 430 -17.30 2.50 -18.30
CA ARG A 430 -18.01 2.44 -19.59
C ARG A 430 -17.20 2.98 -20.76
N GLN A 431 -16.19 3.80 -20.48
CA GLN A 431 -15.15 4.26 -21.39
C GLN A 431 -13.82 4.13 -20.65
N THR A 432 -12.87 3.39 -21.19
CA THR A 432 -11.51 3.36 -20.66
C THR A 432 -10.89 4.75 -20.90
N PRO A 433 -10.67 5.59 -19.91
CA PRO A 433 -9.90 6.79 -20.11
C PRO A 433 -8.52 6.39 -20.63
N ALA A 434 -7.92 7.19 -21.52
CA ALA A 434 -6.54 7.03 -21.97
C ALA A 434 -5.51 6.94 -20.83
N LEU A 435 -5.91 7.33 -19.63
CA LEU A 435 -5.20 7.23 -18.35
C LEU A 435 -4.63 5.86 -18.00
N TYR A 436 -5.28 4.76 -18.44
CA TYR A 436 -4.85 3.41 -18.06
C TYR A 436 -3.96 2.73 -19.09
N ALA A 437 -3.84 3.29 -20.31
CA ALA A 437 -3.03 2.72 -21.39
C ALA A 437 -1.51 2.89 -21.17
N VAL A 438 -1.11 3.76 -20.26
CA VAL A 438 0.26 4.29 -20.16
C VAL A 438 1.21 3.37 -19.39
N ASN A 439 0.71 2.46 -18.54
CA ASN A 439 1.53 1.58 -17.71
C ASN A 439 1.39 0.09 -18.02
N GLN A 440 1.09 -0.30 -19.29
CA GLN A 440 1.26 -1.71 -19.67
C GLN A 440 2.70 -1.91 -20.13
N PRO A 441 3.51 -2.71 -19.45
CA PRO A 441 4.79 -3.15 -20.01
C PRO A 441 4.50 -3.88 -21.33
N ALA A 442 5.22 -3.53 -22.40
CA ALA A 442 5.14 -4.26 -23.66
C ALA A 442 5.43 -5.73 -23.35
N ALA A 443 4.43 -6.59 -23.56
CA ALA A 443 4.61 -8.03 -23.46
C ALA A 443 5.78 -8.39 -24.38
N LEU A 444 6.82 -8.98 -23.79
CA LEU A 444 7.95 -9.54 -24.55
C LEU A 444 7.37 -10.49 -25.59
N ALA A 445 7.36 -10.05 -26.84
CA ALA A 445 6.99 -10.89 -27.98
C ALA A 445 8.06 -12.00 -28.06
N GLU A 446 7.69 -13.19 -27.64
CA GLU A 446 8.49 -14.39 -27.91
C GLU A 446 8.68 -14.51 -29.42
N GLY A 447 9.91 -14.28 -29.85
CA GLY A 447 10.33 -14.42 -31.23
C GLY A 447 10.22 -15.87 -31.68
N LYS A 448 9.12 -16.21 -32.36
CA LYS A 448 9.10 -17.39 -33.22
C LYS A 448 9.90 -17.07 -34.46
N SER A 449 11.12 -17.62 -34.54
CA SER A 449 11.95 -17.72 -35.73
C SER A 449 11.18 -18.52 -36.78
N GLY A 450 10.52 -17.84 -37.72
CA GLY A 450 9.92 -18.39 -38.92
C GLY A 450 10.83 -18.16 -40.11
N LYS A 451 11.40 -19.23 -40.67
CA LYS A 451 12.23 -19.23 -41.87
C LYS A 451 11.51 -18.55 -43.03
N LEU A 452 12.11 -17.51 -43.57
CA LEU A 452 11.75 -16.92 -44.87
C LEU A 452 12.15 -17.90 -45.96
N VAL A 453 11.15 -18.50 -46.65
CA VAL A 453 11.36 -19.19 -47.91
C VAL A 453 11.01 -18.20 -49.04
N SER A 454 12.07 -17.74 -49.69
CA SER A 454 11.96 -16.95 -50.94
C SER A 454 11.35 -17.80 -52.05
N ARG A 455 10.23 -17.36 -52.64
CA ARG A 455 9.80 -17.79 -53.98
C ARG A 455 9.86 -16.59 -54.91
N VAL A 456 10.86 -16.65 -55.78
CA VAL A 456 10.97 -15.85 -56.99
C VAL A 456 9.91 -16.38 -57.98
N ALA A 457 9.00 -15.54 -58.44
CA ALA A 457 8.15 -15.83 -59.57
C ALA A 457 8.71 -15.16 -60.81
N MET A 458 9.23 -15.97 -61.72
CA MET A 458 9.49 -15.53 -63.08
C MET A 458 8.19 -15.58 -63.89
N GLY A 459 7.86 -14.47 -64.53
CA GLY A 459 6.85 -14.44 -65.58
C GLY A 459 7.38 -14.97 -66.87
N THR A 460 6.52 -15.68 -67.60
CA THR A 460 6.67 -15.86 -69.04
C THR A 460 5.31 -15.66 -69.71
N SER A 461 5.32 -14.72 -70.64
CA SER A 461 4.28 -14.50 -71.68
C SER A 461 4.21 -15.66 -72.71
N GLY A 462 3.04 -15.91 -73.25
CA GLY A 462 2.94 -16.71 -74.46
C GLY A 462 1.52 -17.15 -74.85
N ARG A 463 0.98 -16.42 -75.76
CA ARG A 463 -0.06 -16.67 -76.77
C ARG A 463 -0.34 -18.16 -77.07
N THR A 464 -1.53 -18.54 -77.10
CA THR A 464 -2.51 -18.76 -78.22
C THR A 464 -3.85 -19.14 -77.64
#